data_d477f68306f826550ff75736d9dccacc
#
_entry.id   d477f68306f826550ff75736d9dccacc
#
_cell.length_a   1.000
_cell.length_b   1.000
_cell.length_c   1.000
_cell.angle_alpha   90.00
_cell.angle_beta   90.00
_cell.angle_gamma   90.00
#
_symmetry.space_group_name_H-M   'P 1'
#
loop_
_entity.id
_entity.type
_entity.pdbx_description
1 polymer ?
#
loop_
_entity_poly.entity_id
_entity_poly.type
_entity_poly.pdbx_seq_one_letter_code
_entity_poly.pdbx_strand_id
1 'polypeptide(L)'
;GALVIILATTRSLESAVLALTVFLLVATRVFPSLLRLQAAFTQMRSSEGISSELFALIEDLQTLHQSPTAQVAHEQPTPTESFTPSLQLHNVTLTYPDTNEPALSKVSVSVNPGQSVAIVGSTGAGKSTLADIMLGVIRPTNGSAELSGIPPERAVATWPGSIAYVPQDVAVLSGTVRENVALGFPAEDTNDHDVWEALRRAHLAGFLTEYRDGLDTVVGENGVKLSGGQRQRLGIARALYTRPRMMVMDEATSALDAQTERDITATIDEISGEVTTIVIAHRLATVRHCELVLYLHQGRLLASGSFDEVRASIPEFDQQAQLLGL
;
A
#
# COMPACT_ATOMS: atom_id res chain seq x y z
N GLY A 1 5.76 -29.55 -62.98
CA GLY A 1 6.42 -29.35 -64.31
C GLY A 1 6.82 -30.68 -65.01
N ALA A 2 7.67 -31.50 -64.35
CA ALA A 2 8.21 -32.72 -64.93
C ALA A 2 7.14 -33.78 -65.32
N LEU A 3 6.12 -33.95 -64.52
CA LEU A 3 5.06 -34.94 -64.71
C LEU A 3 4.20 -34.62 -65.96
N VAL A 4 3.95 -33.32 -66.20
CA VAL A 4 3.20 -32.83 -67.39
C VAL A 4 4.02 -33.04 -68.66
N ILE A 5 5.34 -32.85 -68.64
CA ILE A 5 6.24 -33.04 -69.75
C ILE A 5 6.33 -34.51 -70.06
N ILE A 6 6.43 -35.42 -69.11
CA ILE A 6 6.45 -36.88 -69.29
C ILE A 6 5.12 -37.38 -69.89
N LEU A 7 3.98 -36.88 -69.44
CA LEU A 7 2.66 -37.23 -69.98
C LEU A 7 2.43 -36.71 -71.40
N ALA A 8 2.95 -35.54 -71.76
CA ALA A 8 2.85 -34.96 -73.09
C ALA A 8 3.73 -35.71 -74.16
N THR A 9 4.83 -36.34 -73.75
CA THR A 9 5.72 -37.09 -74.64
C THR A 9 5.34 -38.55 -74.84
N THR A 10 4.51 -39.11 -73.92
CA THR A 10 4.17 -40.56 -73.96
C THR A 10 2.69 -40.87 -74.32
N ARG A 11 1.80 -39.87 -74.31
CA ARG A 11 0.35 -40.01 -74.57
C ARG A 11 -0.17 -38.90 -75.48
N SER A 12 -1.41 -39.05 -76.01
CA SER A 12 -2.08 -38.02 -76.80
C SER A 12 -2.25 -36.70 -76.04
N LEU A 13 -2.21 -35.60 -76.79
CA LEU A 13 -2.34 -34.24 -76.22
C LEU A 13 -3.61 -34.07 -75.36
N GLU A 14 -4.68 -34.78 -75.71
CA GLU A 14 -5.95 -34.78 -74.95
C GLU A 14 -5.79 -35.34 -73.53
N SER A 15 -5.04 -36.41 -73.34
CA SER A 15 -4.80 -37.05 -72.07
C SER A 15 -3.94 -36.16 -71.11
N ALA A 16 -3.01 -35.37 -71.69
CA ALA A 16 -2.18 -34.43 -70.93
C ALA A 16 -2.99 -33.25 -70.47
N VAL A 17 -3.88 -32.73 -71.31
CA VAL A 17 -4.82 -31.59 -70.93
C VAL A 17 -5.81 -32.06 -69.87
N LEU A 18 -6.35 -33.28 -69.99
CA LEU A 18 -7.26 -33.81 -68.95
C LEU A 18 -6.56 -33.99 -67.62
N ALA A 19 -5.35 -34.53 -67.59
CA ALA A 19 -4.57 -34.67 -66.35
C ALA A 19 -4.24 -33.30 -65.68
N LEU A 20 -3.89 -32.31 -66.50
CA LEU A 20 -3.63 -30.98 -66.06
C LEU A 20 -4.89 -30.28 -65.39
N THR A 21 -6.03 -30.49 -66.10
CA THR A 21 -7.32 -29.95 -65.63
C THR A 21 -7.74 -30.57 -64.29
N VAL A 22 -7.62 -31.94 -64.21
CA VAL A 22 -7.90 -32.64 -62.93
C VAL A 22 -6.93 -32.20 -61.82
N PHE A 23 -5.63 -32.07 -62.16
CA PHE A 23 -4.64 -31.61 -61.21
C PHE A 23 -4.96 -30.16 -60.67
N LEU A 24 -5.29 -29.24 -61.58
CA LEU A 24 -5.69 -27.88 -61.21
C LEU A 24 -6.96 -27.88 -60.36
N LEU A 25 -7.95 -28.69 -60.69
CA LEU A 25 -9.19 -28.78 -59.95
C LEU A 25 -9.00 -29.36 -58.57
N VAL A 26 -8.14 -30.35 -58.39
CA VAL A 26 -7.75 -30.88 -57.08
C VAL A 26 -6.92 -29.85 -56.29
N ALA A 27 -5.97 -29.19 -56.97
CA ALA A 27 -5.14 -28.18 -56.31
C ALA A 27 -5.97 -27.00 -55.73
N THR A 28 -6.98 -26.52 -56.48
CA THR A 28 -7.89 -25.47 -56.01
C THR A 28 -8.71 -25.88 -54.80
N ARG A 29 -8.94 -27.19 -54.60
CA ARG A 29 -9.67 -27.71 -53.43
C ARG A 29 -8.74 -28.01 -52.23
N VAL A 30 -7.58 -28.61 -52.51
CA VAL A 30 -6.64 -29.07 -51.46
C VAL A 30 -5.85 -27.90 -50.87
N PHE A 31 -5.39 -26.95 -51.70
CA PHE A 31 -4.54 -25.85 -51.25
C PHE A 31 -5.19 -24.95 -50.18
N PRO A 32 -6.47 -24.52 -50.37
CA PRO A 32 -7.14 -23.75 -49.31
C PRO A 32 -7.36 -24.52 -48.01
N SER A 33 -7.56 -25.86 -48.11
CA SER A 33 -7.71 -26.69 -46.91
C SER A 33 -6.42 -26.80 -46.11
N LEU A 34 -5.28 -26.89 -46.77
CA LEU A 34 -3.96 -26.88 -46.14
C LEU A 34 -3.68 -25.54 -45.46
N LEU A 35 -4.02 -24.42 -46.11
CA LEU A 35 -3.85 -23.09 -45.52
C LEU A 35 -4.74 -22.89 -44.29
N ARG A 36 -5.97 -23.42 -44.31
CA ARG A 36 -6.87 -23.38 -43.11
C ARG A 36 -6.30 -24.20 -41.97
N LEU A 37 -5.73 -25.36 -42.27
CA LEU A 37 -5.11 -26.24 -41.29
C LEU A 37 -3.88 -25.57 -40.66
N GLN A 38 -3.04 -24.92 -41.48
CA GLN A 38 -1.90 -24.17 -41.03
C GLN A 38 -2.32 -22.97 -40.15
N ALA A 39 -3.36 -22.21 -40.55
CA ALA A 39 -3.88 -21.11 -39.79
C ALA A 39 -4.45 -21.57 -38.42
N ALA A 40 -5.21 -22.67 -38.39
CA ALA A 40 -5.73 -23.26 -37.17
C ALA A 40 -4.61 -23.70 -36.22
N PHE A 41 -3.56 -24.31 -36.76
CA PHE A 41 -2.38 -24.75 -35.97
C PHE A 41 -1.61 -23.57 -35.37
N THR A 42 -1.48 -22.48 -36.14
CA THR A 42 -0.84 -21.23 -35.65
C THR A 42 -1.68 -20.56 -34.55
N GLN A 43 -2.99 -20.57 -34.72
CA GLN A 43 -3.92 -20.00 -33.74
C GLN A 43 -3.95 -20.81 -32.44
N MET A 44 -3.90 -22.14 -32.51
CA MET A 44 -3.75 -23.00 -31.33
C MET A 44 -2.46 -22.69 -30.55
N ARG A 45 -1.32 -22.56 -31.24
CA ARG A 45 -0.04 -22.23 -30.60
C ARG A 45 -0.04 -20.86 -29.97
N SER A 46 -0.67 -19.84 -30.56
CA SER A 46 -0.77 -18.50 -29.97
C SER A 46 -1.69 -18.50 -28.76
N SER A 47 -2.72 -19.32 -28.71
CA SER A 47 -3.64 -19.46 -27.58
C SER A 47 -2.99 -20.18 -26.39
N GLU A 48 -2.07 -21.13 -26.61
CA GLU A 48 -1.33 -21.79 -25.53
C GLU A 48 -0.44 -20.81 -24.73
N GLY A 49 0.19 -19.82 -25.40
CA GLY A 49 1.02 -18.82 -24.73
C GLY A 49 0.21 -17.93 -23.76
N ILE A 50 -0.97 -17.49 -24.17
CA ILE A 50 -1.86 -16.67 -23.35
C ILE A 50 -2.47 -17.49 -22.21
N SER A 51 -2.83 -18.73 -22.47
CA SER A 51 -3.41 -19.62 -21.47
C SER A 51 -2.45 -19.98 -20.36
N SER A 52 -1.16 -20.20 -20.68
CA SER A 52 -0.15 -20.54 -19.67
C SER A 52 0.10 -19.42 -18.65
N GLU A 53 0.12 -18.16 -19.10
CA GLU A 53 0.22 -17.01 -18.20
C GLU A 53 -1.01 -16.87 -17.31
N LEU A 54 -2.20 -17.09 -17.88
CA LEU A 54 -3.45 -17.05 -17.12
C LEU A 54 -3.53 -18.17 -16.06
N PHE A 55 -3.11 -19.38 -16.41
CA PHE A 55 -3.08 -20.50 -15.46
C PHE A 55 -2.04 -20.28 -14.36
N ALA A 56 -0.86 -19.75 -14.69
CA ALA A 56 0.13 -19.38 -13.68
C ALA A 56 -0.42 -18.32 -12.72
N LEU A 57 -1.10 -17.30 -13.24
CA LEU A 57 -1.75 -16.28 -12.41
C LEU A 57 -2.87 -16.87 -11.51
N ILE A 58 -3.67 -17.78 -12.04
CA ILE A 58 -4.71 -18.47 -11.27
C ILE A 58 -4.09 -19.33 -10.16
N GLU A 59 -3.01 -20.05 -10.45
CA GLU A 59 -2.28 -20.86 -9.47
C GLU A 59 -1.65 -19.99 -8.37
N ASP A 60 -1.05 -18.85 -8.73
CA ASP A 60 -0.55 -17.86 -7.80
C ASP A 60 -1.67 -17.27 -6.92
N LEU A 61 -2.82 -16.93 -7.50
CA LEU A 61 -3.99 -16.46 -6.75
C LEU A 61 -4.56 -17.54 -5.82
N GLN A 62 -4.57 -18.80 -6.24
CA GLN A 62 -5.01 -19.91 -5.38
C GLN A 62 -4.05 -20.15 -4.22
N THR A 63 -2.75 -20.03 -4.44
CA THR A 63 -1.74 -20.13 -3.36
C THR A 63 -1.85 -18.96 -2.39
N LEU A 64 -2.12 -17.74 -2.88
CA LEU A 64 -2.40 -16.57 -2.04
C LEU A 64 -3.68 -16.75 -1.21
N HIS A 65 -4.74 -17.32 -1.78
CA HIS A 65 -5.99 -17.62 -1.05
C HIS A 65 -5.83 -18.74 -0.01
N GLN A 66 -4.88 -19.65 -0.19
CA GLN A 66 -4.54 -20.69 0.78
C GLN A 66 -3.49 -20.22 1.80
N SER A 67 -2.94 -19.01 1.63
CA SER A 67 -2.03 -18.44 2.62
C SER A 67 -2.74 -18.27 3.96
N PRO A 68 -2.06 -18.50 5.09
CA PRO A 68 -2.65 -18.33 6.44
C PRO A 68 -3.29 -16.95 6.66
N THR A 69 -2.83 -15.93 5.92
CA THR A 69 -3.37 -14.56 5.94
C THR A 69 -4.78 -14.47 5.35
N ALA A 70 -5.09 -15.25 4.31
CA ALA A 70 -6.44 -15.28 3.71
C ALA A 70 -7.42 -16.09 4.59
N GLN A 71 -6.94 -17.09 5.31
CA GLN A 71 -7.76 -17.87 6.27
C GLN A 71 -8.13 -17.05 7.50
N VAL A 72 -7.25 -16.14 7.95
CA VAL A 72 -7.52 -15.23 9.08
C VAL A 72 -8.71 -14.29 8.77
N ALA A 73 -8.91 -13.90 7.51
CA ALA A 73 -10.04 -13.05 7.10
C ALA A 73 -11.41 -13.76 7.15
N HIS A 74 -11.45 -15.09 7.22
CA HIS A 74 -12.69 -15.88 7.30
C HIS A 74 -13.00 -16.43 8.69
N GLU A 75 -12.03 -16.49 9.60
CA GLU A 75 -12.31 -16.73 11.00
C GLU A 75 -12.86 -15.44 11.60
N GLN A 76 -14.18 -15.39 11.84
CA GLN A 76 -14.76 -14.28 12.62
C GLN A 76 -14.08 -14.29 13.99
N PRO A 77 -13.29 -13.25 14.31
CA PRO A 77 -12.65 -13.17 15.61
C PRO A 77 -13.75 -13.04 16.64
N THR A 78 -13.80 -13.97 17.58
CA THR A 78 -14.53 -13.75 18.83
C THR A 78 -13.72 -12.69 19.60
N PRO A 79 -14.21 -11.45 19.76
CA PRO A 79 -13.50 -10.43 20.51
C PRO A 79 -13.60 -10.77 22.00
N THR A 80 -12.73 -11.68 22.44
CA THR A 80 -12.66 -12.09 23.86
C THR A 80 -11.76 -11.15 24.65
N GLU A 81 -10.90 -10.37 23.98
CA GLU A 81 -9.98 -9.43 24.60
C GLU A 81 -10.07 -8.04 23.95
N SER A 82 -10.00 -7.02 24.78
CA SER A 82 -9.97 -5.62 24.30
C SER A 82 -8.61 -5.32 23.66
N PHE A 83 -8.61 -4.72 22.47
CA PHE A 83 -7.39 -4.25 21.83
C PHE A 83 -6.58 -3.33 22.74
N THR A 84 -5.34 -3.71 23.02
CA THR A 84 -4.37 -2.90 23.76
C THR A 84 -3.26 -2.50 22.78
N PRO A 85 -3.09 -1.22 22.45
CA PRO A 85 -2.14 -0.77 21.43
C PRO A 85 -0.68 -0.81 21.90
N SER A 86 -0.24 -1.98 22.39
CA SER A 86 1.16 -2.28 22.73
C SER A 86 1.83 -2.99 21.58
N LEU A 87 3.01 -2.53 21.17
CA LEU A 87 3.78 -3.11 20.09
C LEU A 87 5.13 -3.61 20.62
N GLN A 88 5.50 -4.84 20.24
CA GLN A 88 6.80 -5.42 20.59
C GLN A 88 7.45 -6.02 19.34
N LEU A 89 8.68 -5.63 19.10
CA LEU A 89 9.54 -6.17 18.06
C LEU A 89 10.76 -6.80 18.69
N HIS A 90 11.04 -8.06 18.35
CA HIS A 90 12.17 -8.82 18.88
C HIS A 90 13.09 -9.30 17.76
N ASN A 91 14.30 -8.70 17.69
CA ASN A 91 15.34 -9.05 16.71
C ASN A 91 14.84 -9.13 15.26
N VAL A 92 13.94 -8.23 14.88
CA VAL A 92 13.29 -8.20 13.57
C VAL A 92 14.32 -7.94 12.49
N THR A 93 14.36 -8.86 11.51
CA THR A 93 15.16 -8.73 10.29
C THR A 93 14.25 -8.95 9.09
N LEU A 94 14.37 -8.07 8.10
CA LEU A 94 13.66 -8.20 6.82
C LEU A 94 14.64 -8.09 5.66
N THR A 95 14.57 -9.05 4.75
CA THR A 95 15.27 -9.00 3.45
C THR A 95 14.21 -9.17 2.36
N TYR A 96 14.14 -8.21 1.41
CA TYR A 96 13.23 -8.32 0.27
C TYR A 96 13.71 -9.41 -0.70
N PRO A 97 12.79 -10.10 -1.41
CA PRO A 97 13.14 -11.23 -2.30
C PRO A 97 14.20 -10.91 -3.34
N ASP A 98 14.20 -9.68 -3.85
CA ASP A 98 15.08 -9.22 -4.95
C ASP A 98 16.40 -8.59 -4.47
N THR A 99 16.70 -8.65 -3.16
CA THR A 99 17.90 -8.05 -2.58
C THR A 99 18.64 -9.05 -1.70
N ASN A 100 19.98 -8.91 -1.65
CA ASN A 100 20.82 -9.69 -0.73
C ASN A 100 21.06 -8.97 0.60
N GLU A 101 20.80 -7.66 0.66
CA GLU A 101 21.01 -6.87 1.86
C GLU A 101 19.69 -6.72 2.64
N PRO A 102 19.73 -6.87 3.96
CA PRO A 102 18.54 -6.71 4.78
C PRO A 102 18.12 -5.23 4.84
N ALA A 103 16.83 -4.96 4.56
CA ALA A 103 16.23 -3.64 4.75
C ALA A 103 16.10 -3.28 6.25
N LEU A 104 15.96 -4.30 7.11
CA LEU A 104 16.04 -4.18 8.57
C LEU A 104 16.90 -5.32 9.13
N SER A 105 17.73 -5.01 10.12
CA SER A 105 18.66 -5.97 10.73
C SER A 105 18.59 -5.92 12.25
N LYS A 106 18.02 -6.95 12.85
CA LYS A 106 17.93 -7.20 14.31
C LYS A 106 17.35 -6.02 15.10
N VAL A 107 16.29 -5.41 14.59
CA VAL A 107 15.60 -4.29 15.26
C VAL A 107 14.76 -4.84 16.41
N SER A 108 14.92 -4.29 17.59
CA SER A 108 14.11 -4.58 18.77
C SER A 108 13.56 -3.27 19.34
N VAL A 109 12.24 -3.19 19.49
CA VAL A 109 11.51 -1.99 19.96
C VAL A 109 10.32 -2.44 20.81
N SER A 110 10.04 -1.68 21.87
CA SER A 110 8.80 -1.79 22.64
C SER A 110 8.09 -0.44 22.67
N VAL A 111 6.81 -0.44 22.32
CA VAL A 111 5.95 0.74 22.35
C VAL A 111 4.79 0.46 23.31
N ASN A 112 4.60 1.36 24.26
CA ASN A 112 3.55 1.25 25.25
C ASN A 112 2.22 1.87 24.75
N PRO A 113 1.06 1.43 25.27
CA PRO A 113 -0.21 2.04 24.98
C PRO A 113 -0.22 3.54 25.27
N GLY A 114 -0.77 4.34 24.36
CA GLY A 114 -0.84 5.79 24.47
C GLY A 114 0.46 6.55 24.17
N GLN A 115 1.56 5.84 23.95
CA GLN A 115 2.88 6.45 23.71
C GLN A 115 2.97 7.07 22.32
N SER A 116 3.58 8.26 22.23
CA SER A 116 3.94 8.90 20.97
C SER A 116 5.37 8.55 20.58
N VAL A 117 5.54 8.00 19.36
CA VAL A 117 6.80 7.47 18.84
C VAL A 117 7.18 8.15 17.54
N ALA A 118 8.39 8.66 17.43
CA ALA A 118 8.94 9.14 16.17
C ALA A 118 9.98 8.16 15.60
N ILE A 119 9.83 7.79 14.33
CA ILE A 119 10.83 7.03 13.59
C ILE A 119 11.61 8.00 12.70
N VAL A 120 12.91 8.14 12.94
CA VAL A 120 13.79 9.08 12.24
C VAL A 120 14.99 8.37 11.63
N GLY A 121 15.63 8.99 10.64
CA GLY A 121 16.79 8.45 9.94
C GLY A 121 16.82 8.94 8.49
N SER A 122 17.96 8.71 7.81
CA SER A 122 18.13 9.08 6.40
C SER A 122 17.16 8.36 5.47
N THR A 123 17.00 8.86 4.24
CA THR A 123 16.24 8.16 3.20
C THR A 123 16.87 6.79 2.94
N GLY A 124 16.05 5.75 2.84
CA GLY A 124 16.53 4.37 2.73
C GLY A 124 16.98 3.71 4.04
N ALA A 125 16.84 4.38 5.20
CA ALA A 125 17.22 3.79 6.50
C ALA A 125 16.32 2.63 6.96
N GLY A 126 15.20 2.34 6.28
CA GLY A 126 14.26 1.28 6.64
C GLY A 126 13.02 1.74 7.43
N LYS A 127 12.76 3.06 7.50
CA LYS A 127 11.65 3.62 8.30
C LYS A 127 10.26 3.09 7.86
N SER A 128 9.94 3.21 6.58
CA SER A 128 8.64 2.73 6.04
C SER A 128 8.55 1.21 6.14
N THR A 129 9.65 0.48 5.91
CA THR A 129 9.70 -0.98 6.10
C THR A 129 9.41 -1.38 7.56
N LEU A 130 9.91 -0.60 8.53
CA LEU A 130 9.61 -0.82 9.94
C LEU A 130 8.12 -0.58 10.23
N ALA A 131 7.54 0.49 9.69
CA ALA A 131 6.11 0.78 9.82
C ALA A 131 5.23 -0.30 9.15
N ASP A 132 5.62 -0.80 7.99
CA ASP A 132 4.91 -1.90 7.29
C ASP A 132 4.87 -3.18 8.13
N ILE A 133 5.95 -3.50 8.84
CA ILE A 133 5.96 -4.64 9.78
C ILE A 133 5.05 -4.35 10.98
N MET A 134 5.10 -3.14 11.55
CA MET A 134 4.25 -2.75 12.68
C MET A 134 2.76 -2.79 12.32
N LEU A 135 2.41 -2.48 11.07
CA LEU A 135 1.05 -2.55 10.52
C LEU A 135 0.65 -3.96 10.04
N GLY A 136 1.56 -4.94 10.06
CA GLY A 136 1.29 -6.28 9.56
C GLY A 136 1.15 -6.41 8.05
N VAL A 137 1.60 -5.41 7.28
CA VAL A 137 1.64 -5.43 5.80
C VAL A 137 2.70 -6.40 5.31
N ILE A 138 3.85 -6.43 6.00
CA ILE A 138 4.98 -7.31 5.67
C ILE A 138 5.38 -8.09 6.92
N ARG A 139 5.65 -9.39 6.75
CA ARG A 139 6.19 -10.24 7.84
C ARG A 139 7.71 -10.17 7.88
N PRO A 140 8.32 -10.14 9.06
CA PRO A 140 9.76 -10.21 9.17
C PRO A 140 10.29 -11.55 8.65
N THR A 141 11.48 -11.54 8.03
CA THR A 141 12.18 -12.77 7.62
C THR A 141 12.69 -13.55 8.82
N ASN A 142 13.13 -12.85 9.87
CA ASN A 142 13.56 -13.41 11.15
C ASN A 142 13.13 -12.50 12.30
N GLY A 143 13.03 -13.07 13.49
CA GLY A 143 12.51 -12.38 14.67
C GLY A 143 11.00 -12.46 14.77
N SER A 144 10.40 -11.67 15.66
CA SER A 144 8.95 -11.60 15.83
C SER A 144 8.47 -10.16 16.02
N ALA A 145 7.24 -9.91 15.56
CA ALA A 145 6.51 -8.69 15.80
C ALA A 145 5.17 -9.05 16.44
N GLU A 146 4.79 -8.33 17.48
CA GLU A 146 3.53 -8.53 18.20
C GLU A 146 2.85 -7.18 18.42
N LEU A 147 1.56 -7.13 18.12
CA LEU A 147 0.67 -6.03 18.40
C LEU A 147 -0.49 -6.54 19.24
N SER A 148 -0.67 -5.99 20.44
CA SER A 148 -1.64 -6.50 21.43
C SER A 148 -1.42 -8.01 21.77
N GLY A 149 -0.14 -8.47 21.76
CA GLY A 149 0.22 -9.84 22.09
C GLY A 149 0.01 -10.87 20.97
N ILE A 150 -0.39 -10.44 19.77
CA ILE A 150 -0.55 -11.32 18.61
C ILE A 150 0.19 -10.72 17.37
N PRO A 151 0.46 -11.52 16.33
CA PRO A 151 1.08 -11.00 15.11
C PRO A 151 0.29 -9.83 14.52
N PRO A 152 0.95 -8.74 14.04
CA PRO A 152 0.27 -7.52 13.59
C PRO A 152 -0.76 -7.76 12.49
N GLU A 153 -0.51 -8.65 11.52
CA GLU A 153 -1.45 -9.01 10.47
C GLU A 153 -2.74 -9.64 11.02
N ARG A 154 -2.64 -10.37 12.15
CA ARG A 154 -3.81 -10.90 12.84
C ARG A 154 -4.51 -9.83 13.66
N ALA A 155 -3.76 -8.93 14.29
CA ALA A 155 -4.32 -7.83 15.07
C ALA A 155 -5.20 -6.93 14.20
N VAL A 156 -4.74 -6.56 13.00
CA VAL A 156 -5.51 -5.77 12.02
C VAL A 156 -6.83 -6.46 11.62
N ALA A 157 -6.78 -7.77 11.40
CA ALA A 157 -7.96 -8.54 11.06
C ALA A 157 -8.93 -8.75 12.24
N THR A 158 -8.38 -8.87 13.46
CA THR A 158 -9.16 -9.13 14.68
C THR A 158 -9.88 -7.86 15.16
N TRP A 159 -9.25 -6.70 15.06
CA TRP A 159 -9.79 -5.42 15.55
C TRP A 159 -9.87 -4.38 14.42
N PRO A 160 -10.76 -4.55 13.42
CA PRO A 160 -10.90 -3.60 12.32
C PRO A 160 -11.28 -2.21 12.85
N GLY A 161 -10.62 -1.18 12.31
CA GLY A 161 -10.83 0.22 12.72
C GLY A 161 -10.06 0.65 13.98
N SER A 162 -9.49 -0.28 14.76
CA SER A 162 -8.68 0.06 15.95
C SER A 162 -7.28 0.58 15.58
N ILE A 163 -6.82 0.31 14.36
CA ILE A 163 -5.54 0.74 13.81
C ILE A 163 -5.81 1.58 12.59
N ALA A 164 -5.23 2.77 12.52
CA ALA A 164 -5.34 3.67 11.38
C ALA A 164 -3.97 3.98 10.78
N TYR A 165 -3.94 4.16 9.47
CA TYR A 165 -2.75 4.56 8.72
C TYR A 165 -3.02 5.82 7.90
N VAL A 166 -2.13 6.80 8.02
CA VAL A 166 -2.13 8.02 7.22
C VAL A 166 -0.91 7.98 6.31
N PRO A 167 -1.09 7.76 5.00
CA PRO A 167 0.01 7.71 4.05
C PRO A 167 0.62 9.09 3.79
N GLN A 168 1.84 9.11 3.25
CA GLN A 168 2.52 10.32 2.80
C GLN A 168 1.68 11.09 1.76
N ASP A 169 1.16 10.38 0.76
CA ASP A 169 0.29 10.94 -0.27
C ASP A 169 -1.16 10.52 -0.01
N VAL A 170 -1.94 11.44 0.54
CA VAL A 170 -3.36 11.21 0.80
C VAL A 170 -4.17 11.32 -0.49
N ALA A 171 -4.75 10.22 -0.93
CA ALA A 171 -5.69 10.20 -2.05
C ALA A 171 -7.02 10.88 -1.65
N VAL A 172 -7.43 11.85 -2.46
CA VAL A 172 -8.74 12.52 -2.36
C VAL A 172 -9.62 11.98 -3.47
N LEU A 173 -10.74 11.36 -3.11
CA LEU A 173 -11.71 10.88 -4.09
C LEU A 173 -12.62 12.02 -4.54
N SER A 174 -13.06 11.98 -5.80
CA SER A 174 -14.09 12.90 -6.32
C SER A 174 -15.41 12.59 -5.63
N GLY A 175 -15.83 13.49 -4.76
CA GLY A 175 -17.01 13.35 -3.93
C GLY A 175 -17.05 14.41 -2.85
N THR A 176 -17.98 14.31 -1.92
CA THR A 176 -18.13 15.24 -0.80
C THR A 176 -17.03 15.07 0.25
N VAL A 177 -16.86 16.07 1.10
CA VAL A 177 -15.97 15.95 2.26
C VAL A 177 -16.45 14.85 3.20
N ARG A 178 -17.78 14.72 3.39
CA ARG A 178 -18.38 13.61 4.17
C ARG A 178 -17.91 12.24 3.65
N GLU A 179 -18.06 11.99 2.34
CA GLU A 179 -17.66 10.73 1.71
C GLU A 179 -16.15 10.48 1.79
N ASN A 180 -15.34 11.54 1.74
CA ASN A 180 -13.90 11.43 1.89
C ASN A 180 -13.46 11.12 3.32
N VAL A 181 -14.12 11.67 4.35
CA VAL A 181 -13.82 11.37 5.75
C VAL A 181 -14.34 10.00 6.15
N ALA A 182 -15.59 9.68 5.82
CA ALA A 182 -16.23 8.40 6.11
C ALA A 182 -15.96 7.36 5.00
N LEU A 183 -14.78 7.41 4.38
CA LEU A 183 -14.43 6.52 3.26
C LEU A 183 -14.50 5.05 3.67
N GLY A 184 -15.29 4.27 2.92
CA GLY A 184 -15.51 2.85 3.18
C GLY A 184 -16.70 2.54 4.09
N PHE A 185 -17.38 3.55 4.61
CA PHE A 185 -18.62 3.38 5.39
C PHE A 185 -19.83 3.69 4.52
N PRO A 186 -20.93 2.91 4.65
CA PRO A 186 -22.20 3.23 4.00
C PRO A 186 -22.73 4.59 4.43
N ALA A 187 -23.42 5.29 3.51
CA ALA A 187 -23.97 6.62 3.79
C ALA A 187 -24.98 6.59 4.94
N GLU A 188 -25.77 5.51 5.06
CA GLU A 188 -26.73 5.26 6.11
C GLU A 188 -26.11 5.10 7.51
N ASP A 189 -24.86 4.66 7.58
CA ASP A 189 -24.12 4.45 8.83
C ASP A 189 -23.24 5.66 9.19
N THR A 190 -23.17 6.67 8.29
CA THR A 190 -22.33 7.85 8.48
C THR A 190 -23.05 8.89 9.33
N ASN A 191 -22.45 9.24 10.49
CA ASN A 191 -22.95 10.25 11.37
C ASN A 191 -22.21 11.60 11.16
N ASP A 192 -22.93 12.66 10.79
CA ASP A 192 -22.38 13.99 10.59
C ASP A 192 -21.64 14.55 11.81
N HIS A 193 -22.12 14.26 13.01
CA HIS A 193 -21.45 14.68 14.24
C HIS A 193 -20.03 14.08 14.33
N ASP A 194 -19.89 12.80 14.01
CA ASP A 194 -18.59 12.11 14.07
C ASP A 194 -17.65 12.58 12.96
N VAL A 195 -18.21 12.90 11.77
CA VAL A 195 -17.44 13.53 10.67
C VAL A 195 -16.92 14.90 11.08
N TRP A 196 -17.76 15.76 11.66
CA TRP A 196 -17.35 17.07 12.16
C TRP A 196 -16.33 16.97 13.30
N GLU A 197 -16.49 15.98 14.18
CA GLU A 197 -15.53 15.72 15.27
C GLU A 197 -14.15 15.38 14.70
N ALA A 198 -14.09 14.44 13.73
CA ALA A 198 -12.85 14.06 13.07
C ALA A 198 -12.19 15.26 12.34
N LEU A 199 -12.97 16.08 11.64
CA LEU A 199 -12.48 17.29 10.97
C LEU A 199 -11.97 18.34 11.96
N ARG A 200 -12.61 18.49 13.12
CA ARG A 200 -12.17 19.41 14.18
C ARG A 200 -10.83 18.96 14.77
N ARG A 201 -10.73 17.68 15.15
CA ARG A 201 -9.48 17.11 15.68
C ARG A 201 -8.33 17.14 14.66
N ALA A 202 -8.64 17.08 13.37
CA ALA A 202 -7.65 17.24 12.28
C ALA A 202 -7.38 18.70 11.89
N HIS A 203 -7.89 19.70 12.63
CA HIS A 203 -7.78 21.12 12.32
C HIS A 203 -8.22 21.50 10.88
N LEU A 204 -9.19 20.78 10.33
CA LEU A 204 -9.72 21.03 8.96
C LEU A 204 -11.14 21.64 8.96
N ALA A 205 -11.84 21.64 10.10
CA ALA A 205 -13.21 22.17 10.19
C ALA A 205 -13.29 23.67 9.80
N GLY A 206 -12.29 24.47 10.14
CA GLY A 206 -12.23 25.89 9.77
C GLY A 206 -12.25 26.15 8.28
N PHE A 207 -11.62 25.29 7.48
CA PHE A 207 -11.65 25.35 6.03
C PHE A 207 -13.09 25.27 5.47
N LEU A 208 -13.93 24.42 6.08
CA LEU A 208 -15.31 24.21 5.60
C LEU A 208 -16.25 25.36 5.95
N THR A 209 -15.90 26.23 6.90
CA THR A 209 -16.73 27.40 7.23
C THR A 209 -16.79 28.41 6.08
N GLU A 210 -15.84 28.38 5.15
CA GLU A 210 -15.81 29.20 3.95
C GLU A 210 -16.78 28.73 2.86
N TYR A 211 -17.28 27.49 2.96
CA TYR A 211 -18.15 26.86 1.97
C TYR A 211 -19.57 26.70 2.51
N ARG A 212 -20.57 27.11 1.69
CA ARG A 212 -21.98 27.06 2.06
C ARG A 212 -22.51 25.63 2.27
N ASP A 213 -21.93 24.68 1.53
CA ASP A 213 -22.39 23.29 1.50
C ASP A 213 -21.80 22.45 2.65
N GLY A 214 -20.89 22.99 3.47
CA GLY A 214 -20.32 22.31 4.63
C GLY A 214 -19.76 20.94 4.28
N LEU A 215 -20.28 19.87 4.88
CA LEU A 215 -19.85 18.48 4.62
C LEU A 215 -20.17 18.01 3.20
N ASP A 216 -21.16 18.61 2.53
CA ASP A 216 -21.53 18.28 1.14
C ASP A 216 -20.67 19.02 0.10
N THR A 217 -19.68 19.80 0.55
CA THR A 217 -18.71 20.43 -0.35
C THR A 217 -17.99 19.35 -1.16
N VAL A 218 -18.11 19.41 -2.49
CA VAL A 218 -17.45 18.47 -3.40
C VAL A 218 -15.97 18.82 -3.53
N VAL A 219 -15.10 17.84 -3.35
CA VAL A 219 -13.64 17.93 -3.45
C VAL A 219 -13.11 16.95 -4.50
N GLY A 220 -11.84 17.06 -4.87
CA GLY A 220 -11.21 16.21 -5.87
C GLY A 220 -11.19 16.83 -7.27
N GLU A 221 -11.16 16.00 -8.33
CA GLU A 221 -10.95 16.47 -9.70
C GLU A 221 -12.06 17.42 -10.20
N ASN A 222 -13.30 17.18 -9.81
CA ASN A 222 -14.49 17.92 -10.25
C ASN A 222 -15.00 18.93 -9.20
N GLY A 223 -14.24 19.16 -8.12
CA GLY A 223 -14.65 20.04 -7.03
C GLY A 223 -13.54 20.98 -6.57
N VAL A 224 -13.61 21.38 -5.31
CA VAL A 224 -12.63 22.26 -4.70
C VAL A 224 -11.28 21.55 -4.62
N LYS A 225 -10.23 22.20 -5.12
CA LYS A 225 -8.85 21.67 -5.01
C LYS A 225 -8.29 21.96 -3.63
N LEU A 226 -8.01 20.90 -2.89
CA LEU A 226 -7.37 21.02 -1.60
C LEU A 226 -5.86 21.30 -1.75
N SER A 227 -5.33 22.16 -0.87
CA SER A 227 -3.88 22.33 -0.74
C SER A 227 -3.22 21.04 -0.23
N GLY A 228 -1.88 20.91 -0.30
CA GLY A 228 -1.16 19.77 0.25
C GLY A 228 -1.49 19.53 1.73
N GLY A 229 -1.48 20.60 2.53
CA GLY A 229 -1.83 20.54 3.95
C GLY A 229 -3.29 20.19 4.24
N GLN A 230 -4.21 20.67 3.40
CA GLN A 230 -5.62 20.29 3.54
C GLN A 230 -5.85 18.82 3.19
N ARG A 231 -5.16 18.28 2.15
CA ARG A 231 -5.22 16.84 1.84
C ARG A 231 -4.69 16.00 2.99
N GLN A 232 -3.57 16.41 3.59
CA GLN A 232 -2.98 15.68 4.71
C GLN A 232 -3.91 15.67 5.92
N ARG A 233 -4.48 16.82 6.28
CA ARG A 233 -5.47 16.92 7.38
C ARG A 233 -6.75 16.15 7.07
N LEU A 234 -7.16 16.04 5.81
CA LEU A 234 -8.28 15.17 5.41
C LEU A 234 -7.95 13.69 5.65
N GLY A 235 -6.72 13.27 5.35
CA GLY A 235 -6.23 11.92 5.66
C GLY A 235 -6.23 11.63 7.17
N ILE A 236 -5.80 12.61 7.98
CA ILE A 236 -5.85 12.50 9.43
C ILE A 236 -7.30 12.45 9.92
N ALA A 237 -8.22 13.28 9.39
CA ALA A 237 -9.63 13.23 9.73
C ALA A 237 -10.25 11.86 9.39
N ARG A 238 -9.94 11.30 8.21
CA ARG A 238 -10.33 9.94 7.81
C ARG A 238 -9.86 8.89 8.82
N ALA A 239 -8.60 8.98 9.26
CA ALA A 239 -8.04 8.08 10.26
C ALA A 239 -8.76 8.23 11.62
N LEU A 240 -9.00 9.44 12.08
CA LEU A 240 -9.65 9.73 13.36
C LEU A 240 -11.14 9.38 13.38
N TYR A 241 -11.81 9.33 12.21
CA TYR A 241 -13.23 8.97 12.11
C TYR A 241 -13.52 7.56 12.64
N THR A 242 -12.59 6.62 12.45
CA THR A 242 -12.72 5.25 12.98
C THR A 242 -12.47 5.15 14.49
N ARG A 243 -12.11 6.26 15.17
CA ARG A 243 -11.72 6.31 16.59
C ARG A 243 -10.63 5.28 16.93
N PRO A 244 -9.51 5.31 16.22
CA PRO A 244 -8.46 4.31 16.37
C PRO A 244 -7.81 4.42 17.75
N ARG A 245 -7.27 3.31 18.24
CA ARG A 245 -6.43 3.27 19.45
C ARG A 245 -4.94 3.30 19.11
N MET A 246 -4.60 3.04 17.86
CA MET A 246 -3.25 3.17 17.31
C MET A 246 -3.29 3.85 15.95
N MET A 247 -2.40 4.81 15.71
CA MET A 247 -2.29 5.52 14.44
C MET A 247 -0.84 5.58 13.99
N VAL A 248 -0.60 5.18 12.74
CA VAL A 248 0.70 5.30 12.07
C VAL A 248 0.59 6.37 11.00
N MET A 249 1.51 7.33 11.00
CA MET A 249 1.55 8.43 10.04
C MET A 249 2.89 8.42 9.30
N ASP A 250 2.84 8.29 7.97
CA ASP A 250 4.04 8.33 7.14
C ASP A 250 4.24 9.73 6.56
N GLU A 251 5.38 10.35 6.91
CA GLU A 251 5.81 11.68 6.41
C GLU A 251 4.71 12.76 6.38
N ALA A 252 3.80 12.74 7.34
CA ALA A 252 2.64 13.63 7.38
C ALA A 252 2.97 15.14 7.27
N THR A 253 4.25 15.53 7.28
CA THR A 253 4.70 16.94 7.31
C THR A 253 5.68 17.32 6.20
N SER A 254 6.09 16.44 5.29
CA SER A 254 7.25 16.65 4.41
C SER A 254 7.13 17.79 3.39
N ALA A 255 5.89 18.12 2.93
CA ALA A 255 5.64 19.14 1.90
C ALA A 255 4.78 20.33 2.40
N LEU A 256 4.70 20.54 3.72
CA LEU A 256 3.75 21.47 4.32
C LEU A 256 4.41 22.80 4.69
N ASP A 257 3.59 23.87 4.70
CA ASP A 257 3.96 25.15 5.26
C ASP A 257 4.02 25.07 6.80
N ALA A 258 4.70 26.05 7.41
CA ALA A 258 4.93 26.07 8.86
C ALA A 258 3.63 26.15 9.71
N GLN A 259 2.51 26.65 9.16
CA GLN A 259 1.23 26.68 9.86
C GLN A 259 0.61 25.30 9.90
N THR A 260 0.53 24.64 8.76
CA THR A 260 0.01 23.27 8.63
C THR A 260 0.82 22.29 9.48
N GLU A 261 2.15 22.44 9.56
CA GLU A 261 2.99 21.62 10.43
C GLU A 261 2.61 21.80 11.91
N ARG A 262 2.40 23.02 12.36
CA ARG A 262 1.92 23.30 13.74
C ARG A 262 0.56 22.66 14.00
N ASP A 263 -0.36 22.74 13.07
CA ASP A 263 -1.70 22.16 13.19
C ASP A 263 -1.63 20.62 13.33
N ILE A 264 -0.76 19.96 12.56
CA ILE A 264 -0.56 18.52 12.67
C ILE A 264 0.11 18.15 14.00
N THR A 265 1.13 18.90 14.42
CA THR A 265 1.79 18.68 15.71
C THR A 265 0.77 18.86 16.86
N ALA A 266 -0.07 19.89 16.80
CA ALA A 266 -1.14 20.08 17.77
C ALA A 266 -2.13 18.90 17.78
N THR A 267 -2.49 18.37 16.62
CA THR A 267 -3.32 17.15 16.53
C THR A 267 -2.66 15.96 17.23
N ILE A 268 -1.35 15.74 17.01
CA ILE A 268 -0.60 14.65 17.66
C ILE A 268 -0.59 14.85 19.19
N ASP A 269 -0.35 16.08 19.65
CA ASP A 269 -0.35 16.41 21.08
C ASP A 269 -1.74 16.19 21.72
N GLU A 270 -2.84 16.58 21.03
CA GLU A 270 -4.22 16.40 21.50
C GLU A 270 -4.62 14.93 21.66
N ILE A 271 -4.12 14.05 20.78
CA ILE A 271 -4.43 12.60 20.82
C ILE A 271 -3.42 11.80 21.66
N SER A 272 -2.33 12.42 22.11
CA SER A 272 -1.31 11.78 22.94
C SER A 272 -1.90 11.31 24.26
N GLY A 273 -1.52 10.09 24.68
CA GLY A 273 -2.07 9.43 25.86
C GLY A 273 -3.37 8.66 25.60
N GLU A 274 -4.21 9.08 24.64
CA GLU A 274 -5.42 8.36 24.23
C GLU A 274 -5.14 7.33 23.11
N VAL A 275 -4.34 7.76 22.14
CA VAL A 275 -4.00 6.99 20.94
C VAL A 275 -2.49 6.75 20.90
N THR A 276 -2.07 5.50 20.73
CA THR A 276 -0.66 5.22 20.46
C THR A 276 -0.32 5.75 19.07
N THR A 277 0.59 6.71 18.97
CA THR A 277 0.95 7.33 17.69
C THR A 277 2.36 6.96 17.26
N ILE A 278 2.52 6.55 16.01
CA ILE A 278 3.82 6.29 15.38
C ILE A 278 3.96 7.22 14.19
N VAL A 279 4.96 8.08 14.21
CA VAL A 279 5.19 9.08 13.15
C VAL A 279 6.51 8.80 12.47
N ILE A 280 6.50 8.52 11.16
CA ILE A 280 7.72 8.58 10.35
C ILE A 280 7.98 10.05 10.06
N ALA A 281 8.99 10.62 10.72
CA ALA A 281 9.23 12.05 10.68
C ALA A 281 10.48 12.40 9.90
N HIS A 282 10.35 13.41 9.04
CA HIS A 282 11.44 14.10 8.37
C HIS A 282 11.74 15.47 8.99
N ARG A 283 10.85 15.98 9.85
CA ARG A 283 11.00 17.28 10.50
C ARG A 283 11.17 17.11 12.02
N LEU A 284 12.28 17.64 12.53
CA LEU A 284 12.64 17.52 13.93
C LEU A 284 11.69 18.26 14.88
N ALA A 285 10.95 19.27 14.40
CA ALA A 285 9.94 19.95 15.18
C ALA A 285 8.86 18.98 15.68
N THR A 286 8.36 18.10 14.81
CA THR A 286 7.40 17.04 15.18
C THR A 286 8.04 15.99 16.10
N VAL A 287 9.31 15.62 15.85
CA VAL A 287 10.03 14.59 16.62
C VAL A 287 10.21 15.02 18.08
N ARG A 288 10.43 16.31 18.33
CA ARG A 288 10.66 16.87 19.67
C ARG A 288 9.47 16.64 20.63
N HIS A 289 8.26 16.55 20.10
CA HIS A 289 7.04 16.34 20.87
C HIS A 289 6.76 14.85 21.18
N CYS A 290 7.49 13.93 20.57
CA CYS A 290 7.31 12.51 20.80
C CYS A 290 8.05 12.04 22.05
N GLU A 291 7.42 11.13 22.81
CA GLU A 291 7.99 10.56 24.05
C GLU A 291 9.14 9.61 23.75
N LEU A 292 9.08 8.91 22.59
CA LEU A 292 10.10 7.96 22.16
C LEU A 292 10.56 8.27 20.74
N VAL A 293 11.86 8.41 20.55
CA VAL A 293 12.50 8.61 19.26
C VAL A 293 13.31 7.36 18.92
N LEU A 294 13.06 6.80 17.74
CA LEU A 294 13.78 5.65 17.18
C LEU A 294 14.64 6.14 16.03
N TYR A 295 15.96 6.16 16.21
CA TYR A 295 16.90 6.57 15.16
C TYR A 295 17.39 5.34 14.38
N LEU A 296 16.96 5.24 13.11
CA LEU A 296 17.38 4.20 12.19
C LEU A 296 18.48 4.67 11.26
N HIS A 297 19.45 3.80 11.03
CA HIS A 297 20.50 4.00 10.03
C HIS A 297 20.83 2.66 9.36
N GLN A 298 20.77 2.60 8.04
CA GLN A 298 21.05 1.39 7.25
C GLN A 298 20.38 0.12 7.80
N GLY A 299 19.09 0.19 8.05
CA GLY A 299 18.30 -0.92 8.55
C GLY A 299 18.52 -1.29 10.02
N ARG A 300 19.28 -0.53 10.77
CA ARG A 300 19.59 -0.79 12.19
C ARG A 300 19.07 0.31 13.09
N LEU A 301 18.58 -0.06 14.24
CA LEU A 301 18.24 0.88 15.30
C LEU A 301 19.55 1.26 16.04
N LEU A 302 20.03 2.48 15.84
CA LEU A 302 21.26 2.97 16.47
C LEU A 302 21.01 3.58 17.83
N ALA A 303 19.87 4.25 18.03
CA ALA A 303 19.49 4.85 19.30
C ALA A 303 17.96 4.82 19.47
N SER A 304 17.51 4.69 20.71
CA SER A 304 16.12 4.83 21.11
C SER A 304 16.05 5.51 22.48
N GLY A 305 15.14 6.46 22.63
CA GLY A 305 14.96 7.22 23.87
C GLY A 305 14.21 8.52 23.62
N SER A 306 14.26 9.44 24.56
CA SER A 306 13.75 10.80 24.40
C SER A 306 14.53 11.57 23.31
N PHE A 307 13.98 12.68 22.84
CA PHE A 307 14.65 13.55 21.88
C PHE A 307 16.08 13.93 22.32
N ASP A 308 16.24 14.30 23.58
CA ASP A 308 17.53 14.73 24.12
C ASP A 308 18.52 13.57 24.27
N GLU A 309 18.06 12.37 24.63
CA GLU A 309 18.91 11.18 24.70
C GLU A 309 19.44 10.75 23.32
N VAL A 310 18.58 10.76 22.30
CA VAL A 310 18.98 10.45 20.91
C VAL A 310 19.93 11.54 20.39
N ARG A 311 19.65 12.80 20.68
CA ARG A 311 20.52 13.94 20.34
C ARG A 311 21.92 13.80 20.95
N ALA A 312 21.99 13.39 22.20
CA ALA A 312 23.28 13.17 22.89
C ALA A 312 24.06 11.97 22.32
N SER A 313 23.35 10.98 21.78
CA SER A 313 23.94 9.72 21.28
C SER A 313 24.33 9.75 19.81
N ILE A 314 23.69 10.58 18.99
CA ILE A 314 23.84 10.62 17.53
C ILE A 314 24.29 12.01 17.07
N PRO A 315 25.58 12.20 16.73
CA PRO A 315 26.13 13.50 16.32
C PRO A 315 25.45 14.12 15.09
N GLU A 316 25.05 13.29 14.11
CA GLU A 316 24.36 13.76 12.91
C GLU A 316 22.97 14.32 13.25
N PHE A 317 22.26 13.68 14.18
CA PHE A 317 20.97 14.15 14.66
C PHE A 317 21.11 15.45 15.45
N ASP A 318 22.13 15.60 16.31
CA ASP A 318 22.42 16.83 17.05
C ASP A 318 22.74 17.99 16.10
N GLN A 319 23.54 17.74 15.06
CA GLN A 319 23.86 18.77 14.06
C GLN A 319 22.60 19.27 13.34
N GLN A 320 21.69 18.37 12.98
CA GLN A 320 20.41 18.74 12.36
C GLN A 320 19.53 19.53 13.33
N ALA A 321 19.47 19.14 14.59
CA ALA A 321 18.71 19.86 15.62
C ALA A 321 19.26 21.29 15.83
N GLN A 322 20.58 21.46 15.91
CA GLN A 322 21.23 22.76 16.06
C GLN A 322 20.95 23.70 14.86
N LEU A 323 20.98 23.17 13.62
CA LEU A 323 20.66 23.94 12.40
C LEU A 323 19.25 24.49 12.39
N LEU A 324 18.33 23.84 13.09
CA LEU A 324 16.91 24.22 13.22
C LEU A 324 16.61 25.03 14.50
N GLY A 325 17.61 25.29 15.33
CA GLY A 325 17.47 26.00 16.59
C GLY A 325 16.72 25.24 17.68
N LEU A 326 16.81 23.91 17.64
CA LEU A 326 16.17 22.97 18.55
C LEU A 326 17.14 22.47 19.62
#